data_485b63df132efc12f49f81c93a4c691f
#
_entry.id   485b63df132efc12f49f81c93a4c691f
#
_cell.length_a   1.000
_cell.length_b   1.000
_cell.length_c   1.000
_cell.angle_alpha   90.00
_cell.angle_beta   90.00
_cell.angle_gamma   90.00
#
_symmetry.space_group_name_H-M   'P 1'
#
loop_
_entity.id
_entity.type
_entity.pdbx_description
1 polymer ?
#
loop_
_entity_poly.entity_id
_entity_poly.type
_entity_poly.pdbx_seq_one_letter_code
_entity_poly.pdbx_strand_id
1 'polypeptide(L)'
;VPLSPTQLQEHARRLALDHRLDSKPPRNTQLLDRLERTRQWVHQASSDLFEASRLEESVTPAAEWILDNGYLIEGNARDVQLNLTRRFCQELPVLAGGSYRGLPRVYGIAKELVSHADLRLARGHLLAFFEAYQSARALTIGELWAVPQMLRTALIESVQDLAARALTDQREGEIADFWANRLLTANRRDPNHFFSILAELAKTQPSPSPHLATQLIDHLYDEATALVPVQSWLERTLGQSLGDLNLREQSRQTQEQISIGNGFTSLRQLALLDWRKIFERLSRVEQVLRLDPAGVYPELDFDTRDRCRRTIEEFSRRSGQAEEQVAQRVLDLATKAGRESAEEERRSHVGTWLVGEGRREFARLMECREPLRYRAVQWVYRHHSAVYFLAVGFFSALALTLIVGFGLGAESFGVQLGLTLLMLIPVSQLALEVINYLVTRLLPPRVLPKMDFKESGIPDAFRTLVVVPMMLVDEETIRTEVEKLEIRYLANRDENLLFSLFSDYTDAPHLQREDDARLTEIAVQH
;
A
#
# COMPACT_ATOMS: atom_id res chain seq x y z
N VAL A 1 7.01 -4.63 -27.95
CA VAL A 1 5.87 -5.41 -28.44
C VAL A 1 5.23 -6.09 -27.26
N PRO A 2 3.92 -5.97 -27.07
CA PRO A 2 3.19 -6.65 -26.00
C PRO A 2 3.35 -8.16 -26.10
N LEU A 3 3.57 -8.82 -24.95
CA LEU A 3 3.71 -10.27 -24.88
C LEU A 3 2.35 -10.94 -24.60
N SER A 4 2.15 -12.13 -25.15
CA SER A 4 1.00 -12.97 -24.79
C SER A 4 1.08 -13.41 -23.32
N PRO A 5 -0.03 -13.83 -22.66
CA PRO A 5 -0.01 -14.27 -21.27
C PRO A 5 1.01 -15.39 -20.98
N THR A 6 1.18 -16.34 -21.90
CA THR A 6 2.17 -17.42 -21.77
C THR A 6 3.60 -16.91 -21.90
N GLN A 7 3.85 -15.99 -22.82
CA GLN A 7 5.15 -15.35 -23.00
C GLN A 7 5.52 -14.48 -21.79
N LEU A 8 4.54 -13.76 -21.18
CA LEU A 8 4.73 -13.00 -19.94
C LEU A 8 5.17 -13.90 -18.79
N GLN A 9 4.56 -15.08 -18.63
CA GLN A 9 4.96 -16.03 -17.60
C GLN A 9 6.38 -16.55 -17.81
N GLU A 10 6.72 -16.89 -19.05
CA GLU A 10 8.07 -17.36 -19.39
C GLU A 10 9.12 -16.25 -19.19
N HIS A 11 8.79 -15.01 -19.57
CA HIS A 11 9.62 -13.85 -19.30
C HIS A 11 9.84 -13.66 -17.79
N ALA A 12 8.79 -13.80 -16.97
CA ALA A 12 8.88 -13.70 -15.51
C ALA A 12 9.84 -14.75 -14.91
N ARG A 13 9.81 -16.00 -15.40
CA ARG A 13 10.73 -17.06 -14.94
C ARG A 13 12.18 -16.74 -15.30
N ARG A 14 12.45 -16.29 -16.53
CA ARG A 14 13.80 -15.87 -16.96
C ARG A 14 14.30 -14.71 -16.13
N LEU A 15 13.47 -13.69 -15.94
CA LEU A 15 13.78 -12.53 -15.11
C LEU A 15 14.16 -12.93 -13.67
N ALA A 16 13.46 -13.93 -13.10
CA ALA A 16 13.77 -14.43 -11.76
C ALA A 16 15.15 -15.12 -11.69
N LEU A 17 15.58 -15.78 -12.76
CA LEU A 17 16.89 -16.43 -12.84
C LEU A 17 18.02 -15.40 -13.02
N ASP A 18 17.76 -14.34 -13.81
CA ASP A 18 18.74 -13.30 -14.13
C ASP A 18 18.94 -12.30 -12.97
N HIS A 19 17.94 -12.09 -12.15
CA HIS A 19 17.99 -11.15 -11.03
C HIS A 19 19.00 -11.59 -9.97
N ARG A 20 20.03 -10.77 -9.74
CA ARG A 20 20.99 -10.93 -8.64
C ARG A 20 20.80 -9.81 -7.64
N LEU A 21 20.74 -10.17 -6.35
CA LEU A 21 20.60 -9.21 -5.27
C LEU A 21 21.95 -8.68 -4.81
N ASP A 22 21.98 -7.40 -4.45
CA ASP A 22 23.15 -6.79 -3.83
C ASP A 22 23.25 -7.22 -2.35
N SER A 23 24.40 -7.72 -1.95
CA SER A 23 24.68 -8.12 -0.56
C SER A 23 24.86 -6.93 0.38
N LYS A 24 25.19 -5.75 -0.17
CA LYS A 24 25.37 -4.50 0.57
C LYS A 24 24.67 -3.36 -0.18
N PRO A 25 23.33 -3.34 -0.20
CA PRO A 25 22.60 -2.34 -0.95
C PRO A 25 22.94 -0.93 -0.45
N PRO A 26 23.18 0.03 -1.35
CA PRO A 26 23.31 1.42 -0.97
C PRO A 26 22.00 1.89 -0.32
N ARG A 27 22.09 2.75 0.69
CA ARG A 27 20.93 3.43 1.27
C ARG A 27 20.37 4.43 0.25
N ASN A 28 19.62 3.93 -0.73
CA ASN A 28 19.22 4.67 -1.89
C ASN A 28 17.74 5.06 -1.84
N THR A 29 17.45 6.32 -2.07
CA THR A 29 16.09 6.87 -2.22
C THR A 29 15.77 7.27 -3.66
N GLN A 30 16.61 6.89 -4.63
CA GLN A 30 16.50 7.29 -6.04
C GLN A 30 15.10 7.06 -6.61
N LEU A 31 14.40 5.98 -6.19
CA LEU A 31 13.06 5.69 -6.67
C LEU A 31 12.06 6.78 -6.26
N LEU A 32 12.12 7.23 -5.00
CA LEU A 32 11.23 8.29 -4.49
C LEU A 32 11.57 9.65 -5.12
N ASP A 33 12.86 9.92 -5.33
CA ASP A 33 13.29 11.15 -5.98
C ASP A 33 12.92 11.17 -7.48
N ARG A 34 12.91 10.00 -8.14
CA ARG A 34 12.39 9.84 -9.51
C ARG A 34 10.89 10.09 -9.56
N LEU A 35 10.12 9.46 -8.68
CA LEU A 35 8.67 9.65 -8.60
C LEU A 35 8.31 11.13 -8.38
N GLU A 36 9.03 11.83 -7.51
CA GLU A 36 8.78 13.25 -7.26
C GLU A 36 9.08 14.12 -8.50
N ARG A 37 10.16 13.83 -9.22
CA ARG A 37 10.45 14.51 -10.50
C ARG A 37 9.37 14.23 -11.55
N THR A 38 8.91 12.99 -11.65
CA THR A 38 7.81 12.60 -12.55
C THR A 38 6.53 13.36 -12.21
N ARG A 39 6.19 13.45 -10.93
CA ARG A 39 5.01 14.19 -10.46
C ARG A 39 5.08 15.68 -10.83
N GLN A 40 6.23 16.32 -10.59
CA GLN A 40 6.45 17.73 -10.94
C GLN A 40 6.36 17.95 -12.44
N TRP A 41 6.95 17.05 -13.23
CA TRP A 41 6.87 17.10 -14.69
C TRP A 41 5.43 16.99 -15.20
N VAL A 42 4.65 16.03 -14.68
CA VAL A 42 3.22 15.86 -15.08
C VAL A 42 2.41 17.10 -14.72
N HIS A 43 2.64 17.67 -13.55
CA HIS A 43 1.95 18.90 -13.13
C HIS A 43 2.24 20.06 -14.09
N GLN A 44 3.51 20.26 -14.45
CA GLN A 44 3.91 21.29 -15.40
C GLN A 44 3.33 21.04 -16.79
N ALA A 45 3.43 19.81 -17.30
CA ALA A 45 2.88 19.42 -18.60
C ALA A 45 1.36 19.64 -18.68
N SER A 46 0.62 19.28 -17.61
CA SER A 46 -0.83 19.53 -17.54
C SER A 46 -1.16 21.02 -17.54
N SER A 47 -0.35 21.85 -16.89
CA SER A 47 -0.52 23.32 -16.89
C SER A 47 -0.25 23.92 -18.26
N ASP A 48 0.84 23.51 -18.91
CA ASP A 48 1.21 23.99 -20.24
C ASP A 48 0.13 23.61 -21.29
N LEU A 49 -0.35 22.36 -21.24
CA LEU A 49 -1.44 21.87 -22.12
C LEU A 49 -2.77 22.61 -21.88
N PHE A 50 -3.07 22.92 -20.62
CA PHE A 50 -4.28 23.69 -20.30
C PHE A 50 -4.21 25.09 -20.89
N GLU A 51 -3.06 25.75 -20.86
CA GLU A 51 -2.87 27.05 -21.49
C GLU A 51 -2.97 26.97 -23.02
N ALA A 52 -2.35 25.97 -23.65
CA ALA A 52 -2.45 25.73 -25.09
C ALA A 52 -3.91 25.49 -25.54
N SER A 53 -4.64 24.63 -24.82
CA SER A 53 -6.07 24.39 -25.09
C SER A 53 -6.90 25.66 -24.96
N ARG A 54 -6.57 26.57 -24.04
CA ARG A 54 -7.27 27.85 -23.86
C ARG A 54 -7.00 28.84 -25.00
N LEU A 55 -5.89 28.70 -25.70
CA LEU A 55 -5.51 29.52 -26.87
C LEU A 55 -6.05 28.96 -28.19
N GLU A 56 -6.93 27.95 -28.14
CA GLU A 56 -7.49 27.22 -29.30
C GLU A 56 -6.41 26.54 -30.17
N GLU A 57 -5.26 26.24 -29.62
CA GLU A 57 -4.23 25.43 -30.28
C GLU A 57 -4.69 23.97 -30.36
N SER A 58 -4.37 23.28 -31.45
CA SER A 58 -4.74 21.89 -31.62
C SER A 58 -3.96 21.02 -30.63
N VAL A 59 -4.66 20.26 -29.81
CA VAL A 59 -4.07 19.33 -28.83
C VAL A 59 -4.12 17.91 -29.39
N THR A 60 -3.02 17.17 -29.31
CA THR A 60 -3.02 15.77 -29.76
C THR A 60 -3.91 14.90 -28.86
N PRO A 61 -4.54 13.81 -29.39
CA PRO A 61 -5.39 12.92 -28.57
C PRO A 61 -4.69 12.32 -27.35
N ALA A 62 -3.36 12.12 -27.43
CA ALA A 62 -2.56 11.66 -26.31
C ALA A 62 -2.38 12.74 -25.22
N ALA A 63 -2.29 14.01 -25.61
CA ALA A 63 -2.22 15.15 -24.69
C ALA A 63 -3.58 15.43 -24.03
N GLU A 64 -4.71 15.22 -24.72
CA GLU A 64 -6.05 15.29 -24.13
C GLU A 64 -6.19 14.29 -22.95
N TRP A 65 -5.66 13.07 -23.07
CA TRP A 65 -5.67 12.09 -21.99
C TRP A 65 -4.98 12.62 -20.72
N ILE A 66 -3.92 13.41 -20.86
CA ILE A 66 -3.20 13.99 -19.72
C ILE A 66 -4.00 15.11 -19.08
N LEU A 67 -4.62 15.97 -19.89
CA LEU A 67 -5.50 17.03 -19.41
C LEU A 67 -6.65 16.45 -18.57
N ASP A 68 -7.34 15.45 -19.12
CA ASP A 68 -8.52 14.87 -18.50
C ASP A 68 -8.22 14.02 -17.28
N ASN A 69 -7.03 13.41 -17.20
CA ASN A 69 -6.73 12.39 -16.20
C ASN A 69 -5.47 12.68 -15.35
N GLY A 70 -4.85 13.84 -15.48
CA GLY A 70 -3.62 14.21 -14.71
C GLY A 70 -3.81 14.11 -13.21
N TYR A 71 -5.01 14.37 -12.69
CA TYR A 71 -5.37 14.20 -11.28
C TYR A 71 -5.20 12.76 -10.77
N LEU A 72 -5.36 11.74 -11.63
CA LEU A 72 -5.13 10.35 -11.27
C LEU A 72 -3.66 10.06 -11.01
N ILE A 73 -2.77 10.65 -11.82
CA ILE A 73 -1.33 10.51 -11.63
C ILE A 73 -0.95 11.15 -10.29
N GLU A 74 -1.44 12.34 -10.02
CA GLU A 74 -1.14 13.06 -8.77
C GLU A 74 -1.67 12.31 -7.53
N GLY A 75 -2.90 11.80 -7.58
CA GLY A 75 -3.48 10.96 -6.53
C GLY A 75 -2.68 9.69 -6.27
N ASN A 76 -2.34 8.94 -7.33
CA ASN A 76 -1.55 7.72 -7.20
C ASN A 76 -0.10 7.98 -6.73
N ALA A 77 0.54 9.06 -7.19
CA ALA A 77 1.88 9.45 -6.73
C ALA A 77 1.87 9.80 -5.22
N ARG A 78 0.85 10.50 -4.75
CA ARG A 78 0.64 10.78 -3.31
C ARG A 78 0.45 9.51 -2.52
N ASP A 79 -0.36 8.56 -3.00
CA ASP A 79 -0.56 7.26 -2.37
C ASP A 79 0.76 6.48 -2.25
N VAL A 80 1.60 6.51 -3.30
CA VAL A 80 2.93 5.89 -3.24
C VAL A 80 3.80 6.55 -2.18
N GLN A 81 3.85 7.89 -2.12
CA GLN A 81 4.65 8.62 -1.13
C GLN A 81 4.22 8.34 0.32
N LEU A 82 2.92 8.21 0.57
CA LEU A 82 2.37 7.91 1.90
C LEU A 82 2.69 6.48 2.36
N ASN A 83 2.63 5.51 1.44
CA ASN A 83 2.77 4.09 1.75
C ASN A 83 4.19 3.56 1.57
N LEU A 84 5.02 4.19 0.72
CA LEU A 84 6.41 3.83 0.49
C LEU A 84 7.35 4.80 1.21
N THR A 85 7.46 4.66 2.53
CA THR A 85 8.37 5.51 3.32
C THR A 85 9.83 5.27 2.93
N ARG A 86 10.71 6.29 3.11
CA ARG A 86 12.15 6.16 2.85
C ARG A 86 12.78 4.97 3.56
N ARG A 87 12.40 4.73 4.81
CA ARG A 87 12.89 3.59 5.60
C ARG A 87 12.46 2.26 4.99
N PHE A 88 11.19 2.12 4.63
CA PHE A 88 10.67 0.90 4.02
C PHE A 88 11.35 0.62 2.67
N CYS A 89 11.53 1.66 1.85
CA CYS A 89 12.24 1.53 0.57
C CYS A 89 13.69 1.03 0.73
N GLN A 90 14.38 1.48 1.79
CA GLN A 90 15.76 1.05 2.10
C GLN A 90 15.87 -0.39 2.64
N GLU A 91 14.77 -0.95 3.15
CA GLU A 91 14.72 -2.33 3.65
C GLU A 91 14.46 -3.34 2.52
N LEU A 92 14.03 -2.87 1.32
CA LEU A 92 13.74 -3.74 0.17
C LEU A 92 15.03 -4.28 -0.47
N PRO A 93 15.03 -5.55 -0.93
CA PRO A 93 16.14 -6.12 -1.69
C PRO A 93 16.39 -5.37 -3.00
N VAL A 94 17.65 -5.05 -3.28
CA VAL A 94 18.10 -4.22 -4.40
C VAL A 94 18.83 -5.08 -5.43
N LEU A 95 18.69 -4.73 -6.72
CA LEU A 95 19.36 -5.42 -7.81
C LEU A 95 20.82 -4.99 -7.93
N ALA A 96 21.71 -5.99 -8.05
CA ALA A 96 23.16 -5.80 -8.23
C ALA A 96 23.56 -5.49 -9.68
N GLY A 97 22.70 -5.80 -10.67
CA GLY A 97 23.01 -5.64 -12.08
C GLY A 97 21.76 -5.46 -12.96
N GLY A 98 21.97 -5.39 -14.27
CA GLY A 98 20.91 -5.18 -15.26
C GLY A 98 20.45 -3.71 -15.37
N SER A 99 19.37 -3.50 -16.13
CA SER A 99 18.82 -2.16 -16.42
C SER A 99 18.33 -1.43 -15.16
N TYR A 100 17.99 -2.16 -14.10
CA TYR A 100 17.47 -1.64 -12.85
C TYR A 100 18.47 -1.74 -11.69
N ARG A 101 19.76 -1.78 -11.99
CA ARG A 101 20.81 -1.84 -10.96
C ARG A 101 20.65 -0.70 -9.94
N GLY A 102 20.73 -1.04 -8.66
CA GLY A 102 20.61 -0.08 -7.56
C GLY A 102 19.18 0.28 -7.19
N LEU A 103 18.16 -0.29 -7.87
CA LEU A 103 16.75 -0.11 -7.56
C LEU A 103 16.17 -1.37 -6.88
N PRO A 104 15.05 -1.25 -6.13
CA PRO A 104 14.39 -2.40 -5.55
C PRO A 104 14.05 -3.46 -6.60
N ARG A 105 14.32 -4.74 -6.27
CA ARG A 105 14.02 -5.87 -7.20
C ARG A 105 12.56 -5.86 -7.64
N VAL A 106 11.64 -5.64 -6.72
CA VAL A 106 10.19 -5.61 -6.99
C VAL A 106 9.80 -4.46 -7.92
N TYR A 107 10.56 -3.34 -7.93
CA TYR A 107 10.37 -2.28 -8.93
C TYR A 107 10.76 -2.76 -10.33
N GLY A 108 11.91 -3.43 -10.48
CA GLY A 108 12.32 -4.00 -11.76
C GLY A 108 11.28 -4.97 -12.31
N ILE A 109 10.74 -5.85 -11.45
CA ILE A 109 9.66 -6.79 -11.81
C ILE A 109 8.40 -6.04 -12.28
N ALA A 110 8.00 -4.99 -11.55
CA ALA A 110 6.83 -4.18 -11.91
C ALA A 110 7.02 -3.46 -13.24
N LYS A 111 8.20 -2.88 -13.50
CA LYS A 111 8.51 -2.17 -14.74
C LYS A 111 8.52 -3.10 -15.95
N GLU A 112 9.06 -4.32 -15.81
CA GLU A 112 9.02 -5.34 -16.85
C GLU A 112 7.59 -5.78 -17.17
N LEU A 113 6.77 -6.05 -16.15
CA LEU A 113 5.36 -6.39 -16.36
C LEU A 113 4.62 -5.26 -17.11
N VAL A 114 4.74 -4.02 -16.63
CA VAL A 114 4.07 -2.85 -17.21
C VAL A 114 4.49 -2.66 -18.67
N SER A 115 5.79 -2.75 -18.97
CA SER A 115 6.34 -2.52 -20.31
C SER A 115 5.90 -3.61 -21.31
N HIS A 116 5.82 -4.87 -20.86
CA HIS A 116 5.49 -5.99 -21.73
C HIS A 116 3.98 -6.31 -21.80
N ALA A 117 3.17 -5.72 -20.91
CA ALA A 117 1.72 -5.81 -20.93
C ALA A 117 1.03 -4.61 -21.62
N ASP A 118 1.78 -3.76 -22.30
CA ASP A 118 1.27 -2.52 -22.93
C ASP A 118 0.49 -1.65 -21.93
N LEU A 119 1.03 -1.45 -20.74
CA LEU A 119 0.44 -0.74 -19.62
C LEU A 119 -0.93 -1.31 -19.14
N ARG A 120 -1.40 -2.43 -19.70
CA ARG A 120 -2.68 -3.06 -19.36
C ARG A 120 -2.51 -4.11 -18.26
N LEU A 121 -2.88 -3.72 -17.03
CA LEU A 121 -2.76 -4.59 -15.84
C LEU A 121 -4.11 -5.20 -15.45
N ALA A 122 -4.43 -6.36 -16.04
CA ALA A 122 -5.55 -7.17 -15.56
C ALA A 122 -5.11 -8.04 -14.36
N ARG A 123 -5.99 -8.23 -13.37
CA ARG A 123 -5.71 -9.04 -12.16
C ARG A 123 -5.13 -10.43 -12.49
N GLY A 124 -5.68 -11.11 -13.50
CA GLY A 124 -5.21 -12.44 -13.90
C GLY A 124 -3.78 -12.43 -14.42
N HIS A 125 -3.41 -11.46 -15.24
CA HIS A 125 -2.05 -11.31 -15.78
C HIS A 125 -1.04 -10.98 -14.67
N LEU A 126 -1.42 -10.09 -13.75
CA LEU A 126 -0.61 -9.72 -12.59
C LEU A 126 -0.30 -10.97 -11.74
N LEU A 127 -1.33 -11.72 -11.34
CA LEU A 127 -1.16 -12.92 -10.53
C LEU A 127 -0.28 -13.95 -11.25
N ALA A 128 -0.59 -14.27 -12.51
CA ALA A 128 0.16 -15.25 -13.28
C ALA A 128 1.64 -14.88 -13.46
N PHE A 129 1.94 -13.59 -13.63
CA PHE A 129 3.31 -13.09 -13.76
C PHE A 129 4.10 -13.23 -12.45
N PHE A 130 3.51 -12.78 -11.32
CA PHE A 130 4.17 -12.90 -10.02
C PHE A 130 4.29 -14.34 -9.53
N GLU A 131 3.29 -15.19 -9.78
CA GLU A 131 3.36 -16.64 -9.51
C GLU A 131 4.48 -17.30 -10.32
N ALA A 132 4.59 -16.98 -11.63
CA ALA A 132 5.65 -17.48 -12.49
C ALA A 132 7.04 -17.00 -12.03
N TYR A 133 7.20 -15.74 -11.64
CA TYR A 133 8.44 -15.24 -11.07
C TYR A 133 8.82 -16.01 -9.81
N GLN A 134 7.88 -16.15 -8.89
CA GLN A 134 8.11 -16.81 -7.60
C GLN A 134 8.31 -18.32 -7.71
N SER A 135 7.93 -18.96 -8.83
CA SER A 135 8.24 -20.37 -9.05
C SER A 135 9.76 -20.63 -9.11
N ALA A 136 10.55 -19.63 -9.55
CA ALA A 136 12.01 -19.70 -9.62
C ALA A 136 12.69 -19.00 -8.43
N ARG A 137 12.13 -17.88 -7.94
CA ARG A 137 12.71 -17.11 -6.82
C ARG A 137 11.64 -16.43 -5.99
N ALA A 138 11.57 -16.79 -4.71
CA ALA A 138 10.62 -16.22 -3.77
C ALA A 138 10.85 -14.70 -3.55
N LEU A 139 9.74 -13.97 -3.39
CA LEU A 139 9.72 -12.59 -2.93
C LEU A 139 9.53 -12.58 -1.42
N THR A 140 10.16 -11.61 -0.76
CA THR A 140 9.97 -11.38 0.68
C THR A 140 8.59 -10.78 0.97
N ILE A 141 8.15 -10.89 2.22
CA ILE A 141 6.91 -10.27 2.71
C ILE A 141 6.91 -8.77 2.40
N GLY A 142 8.02 -8.07 2.67
CA GLY A 142 8.17 -6.65 2.38
C GLY A 142 8.06 -6.33 0.89
N GLU A 143 8.63 -7.15 0.00
CA GLU A 143 8.49 -6.96 -1.45
C GLU A 143 7.05 -7.15 -1.92
N LEU A 144 6.33 -8.15 -1.41
CA LEU A 144 4.93 -8.37 -1.75
C LEU A 144 4.03 -7.20 -1.32
N TRP A 145 4.30 -6.59 -0.15
CA TRP A 145 3.61 -5.38 0.30
C TRP A 145 3.96 -4.15 -0.55
N ALA A 146 5.14 -4.11 -1.15
CA ALA A 146 5.56 -3.03 -2.03
C ALA A 146 4.99 -3.14 -3.45
N VAL A 147 4.51 -4.33 -3.91
CA VAL A 147 4.01 -4.56 -5.28
C VAL A 147 3.03 -3.48 -5.74
N PRO A 148 1.97 -3.10 -4.99
CA PRO A 148 1.02 -2.08 -5.45
C PRO A 148 1.70 -0.75 -5.76
N GLN A 149 2.62 -0.34 -4.90
CA GLN A 149 3.31 0.94 -5.03
C GLN A 149 4.31 0.92 -6.20
N MET A 150 4.97 -0.21 -6.41
CA MET A 150 5.91 -0.38 -7.52
C MET A 150 5.20 -0.41 -8.88
N LEU A 151 4.04 -1.06 -8.97
CA LEU A 151 3.20 -1.04 -10.17
C LEU A 151 2.69 0.37 -10.50
N ARG A 152 2.21 1.11 -9.49
CA ARG A 152 1.80 2.50 -9.67
C ARG A 152 2.96 3.36 -10.16
N THR A 153 4.13 3.25 -9.52
CA THR A 153 5.33 4.01 -9.93
C THR A 153 5.73 3.68 -11.37
N ALA A 154 5.77 2.39 -11.73
CA ALA A 154 6.11 1.95 -13.08
C ALA A 154 5.10 2.45 -14.14
N LEU A 155 3.80 2.45 -13.82
CA LEU A 155 2.75 3.00 -14.70
C LEU A 155 2.89 4.51 -14.87
N ILE A 156 3.05 5.26 -13.76
CA ILE A 156 3.19 6.71 -13.78
C ILE A 156 4.39 7.13 -14.64
N GLU A 157 5.55 6.49 -14.46
CA GLU A 157 6.73 6.76 -15.28
C GLU A 157 6.52 6.40 -16.76
N SER A 158 5.81 5.29 -17.04
CA SER A 158 5.55 4.87 -18.43
C SER A 158 4.55 5.80 -19.12
N VAL A 159 3.53 6.28 -18.41
CA VAL A 159 2.60 7.30 -18.92
C VAL A 159 3.35 8.63 -19.15
N GLN A 160 4.25 9.04 -18.24
CA GLN A 160 5.09 10.22 -18.44
C GLN A 160 5.93 10.12 -19.71
N ASP A 161 6.58 8.96 -19.96
CA ASP A 161 7.40 8.75 -21.14
C ASP A 161 6.60 8.88 -22.44
N LEU A 162 5.36 8.36 -22.46
CA LEU A 162 4.43 8.49 -23.59
C LEU A 162 3.96 9.93 -23.77
N ALA A 163 3.61 10.59 -22.67
CA ALA A 163 3.20 11.97 -22.64
C ALA A 163 4.27 12.93 -23.16
N ALA A 164 5.53 12.70 -22.77
CA ALA A 164 6.65 13.52 -23.23
C ALA A 164 6.85 13.41 -24.75
N ARG A 165 6.61 12.20 -25.32
CA ARG A 165 6.63 12.02 -26.79
C ARG A 165 5.50 12.76 -27.45
N ALA A 166 4.27 12.64 -26.95
CA ALA A 166 3.11 13.34 -27.50
C ALA A 166 3.27 14.85 -27.52
N LEU A 167 3.87 15.45 -26.47
CA LEU A 167 4.21 16.87 -26.42
C LEU A 167 5.32 17.25 -27.43
N THR A 168 6.25 16.36 -27.69
CA THR A 168 7.28 16.57 -28.71
C THR A 168 6.64 16.56 -30.10
N ASP A 169 5.78 15.56 -30.38
CA ASP A 169 5.03 15.47 -31.64
C ASP A 169 4.16 16.71 -31.89
N GLN A 170 3.50 17.24 -30.86
CA GLN A 170 2.72 18.48 -30.97
C GLN A 170 3.59 19.67 -31.41
N ARG A 171 4.75 19.87 -30.78
CA ARG A 171 5.69 20.94 -31.15
C ARG A 171 6.20 20.77 -32.59
N GLU A 172 6.45 19.53 -33.00
CA GLU A 172 6.87 19.23 -34.36
C GLU A 172 5.76 19.51 -35.38
N GLY A 173 4.49 19.27 -35.02
CA GLY A 173 3.32 19.65 -35.80
C GLY A 173 3.25 21.17 -36.02
N GLU A 174 3.41 21.97 -34.97
CA GLU A 174 3.46 23.44 -35.05
C GLU A 174 4.59 23.94 -35.98
N ILE A 175 5.75 23.29 -35.92
CA ILE A 175 6.88 23.57 -36.81
C ILE A 175 6.52 23.21 -38.27
N ALA A 176 5.85 22.08 -38.49
CA ALA A 176 5.39 21.66 -39.81
C ALA A 176 4.39 22.67 -40.39
N ASP A 177 3.40 23.13 -39.60
CA ASP A 177 2.42 24.15 -40.00
C ASP A 177 3.12 25.46 -40.39
N PHE A 178 4.05 25.91 -39.60
CA PHE A 178 4.80 27.15 -39.90
C PHE A 178 5.50 27.06 -41.25
N TRP A 179 6.22 25.95 -41.50
CA TRP A 179 6.96 25.78 -42.75
C TRP A 179 6.06 25.50 -43.92
N ALA A 180 4.98 24.71 -43.75
CA ALA A 180 3.99 24.46 -44.80
C ALA A 180 3.36 25.76 -45.28
N ASN A 181 2.90 26.63 -44.36
CA ASN A 181 2.31 27.91 -44.69
C ASN A 181 3.29 28.84 -45.45
N ARG A 182 4.57 28.86 -45.05
CA ARG A 182 5.59 29.63 -45.78
C ARG A 182 5.87 29.08 -47.17
N LEU A 183 5.95 27.75 -47.33
CA LEU A 183 6.15 27.09 -48.63
C LEU A 183 4.98 27.31 -49.55
N LEU A 184 3.73 27.15 -49.06
CA LEU A 184 2.52 27.38 -49.84
C LEU A 184 2.39 28.83 -50.29
N THR A 185 2.70 29.78 -49.40
CA THR A 185 2.68 31.21 -49.74
C THR A 185 3.73 31.56 -50.81
N ALA A 186 4.93 31.00 -50.68
CA ALA A 186 5.98 31.20 -51.66
C ALA A 186 5.64 30.54 -53.02
N ASN A 187 5.13 29.31 -52.99
CA ASN A 187 4.72 28.60 -54.21
C ASN A 187 3.67 29.34 -55.05
N ARG A 188 2.73 30.08 -54.40
CA ARG A 188 1.71 30.89 -55.05
C ARG A 188 2.21 32.19 -55.62
N ARG A 189 3.35 32.70 -55.08
CA ARG A 189 3.90 34.02 -55.48
C ARG A 189 5.00 33.94 -56.53
N ASP A 190 6.00 33.08 -56.30
CA ASP A 190 7.17 32.92 -57.18
C ASP A 190 7.85 31.57 -56.95
N PRO A 191 7.94 30.68 -57.97
CA PRO A 191 8.66 29.39 -57.87
C PRO A 191 10.11 29.48 -57.38
N ASN A 192 10.85 30.55 -57.72
CA ASN A 192 12.24 30.74 -57.25
C ASN A 192 12.29 30.99 -55.76
N HIS A 193 11.35 31.73 -55.23
CA HIS A 193 11.23 32.01 -53.81
C HIS A 193 10.89 30.73 -53.01
N PHE A 194 10.10 29.84 -53.59
CA PHE A 194 9.77 28.54 -53.00
C PHE A 194 11.07 27.71 -52.71
N PHE A 195 11.98 27.59 -53.70
CA PHE A 195 13.22 26.83 -53.50
C PHE A 195 14.16 27.49 -52.47
N SER A 196 14.11 28.82 -52.33
CA SER A 196 14.83 29.55 -51.28
C SER A 196 14.30 29.18 -49.89
N ILE A 197 12.97 29.11 -49.70
CA ILE A 197 12.35 28.71 -48.46
C ILE A 197 12.64 27.22 -48.17
N LEU A 198 12.59 26.34 -49.17
CA LEU A 198 12.92 24.92 -49.01
C LEU A 198 14.37 24.73 -48.59
N ALA A 199 15.31 25.53 -49.13
CA ALA A 199 16.70 25.49 -48.71
C ALA A 199 16.89 25.99 -47.27
N GLU A 200 16.13 27.02 -46.85
CA GLU A 200 16.11 27.50 -45.46
C GLU A 200 15.57 26.42 -44.50
N LEU A 201 14.48 25.74 -44.87
CA LEU A 201 13.94 24.59 -44.12
C LEU A 201 15.00 23.48 -43.98
N ALA A 202 15.61 23.08 -45.09
CA ALA A 202 16.65 22.03 -45.10
C ALA A 202 17.87 22.41 -44.23
N LYS A 203 18.21 23.69 -44.14
CA LYS A 203 19.29 24.17 -43.25
C LYS A 203 18.87 24.21 -41.79
N THR A 204 17.61 24.57 -41.51
CA THR A 204 17.09 24.69 -40.13
C THR A 204 16.75 23.31 -39.55
N GLN A 205 16.28 22.39 -40.38
CA GLN A 205 15.92 21.01 -40.04
C GLN A 205 16.78 20.01 -40.84
N PRO A 206 18.08 19.86 -40.52
CA PRO A 206 18.98 18.97 -41.28
C PRO A 206 18.65 17.48 -41.13
N SER A 207 17.95 17.10 -40.07
CA SER A 207 17.50 15.75 -39.78
C SER A 207 16.07 15.79 -39.26
N PRO A 208 15.09 16.00 -40.15
CA PRO A 208 13.68 16.07 -39.73
C PRO A 208 13.23 14.75 -39.11
N SER A 209 12.38 14.82 -38.10
CA SER A 209 11.79 13.63 -37.51
C SER A 209 10.78 12.98 -38.46
N PRO A 210 10.44 11.70 -38.30
CA PRO A 210 9.36 11.06 -39.01
C PRO A 210 8.02 11.81 -38.88
N HIS A 211 7.71 12.30 -37.69
CA HIS A 211 6.47 13.02 -37.41
C HIS A 211 6.43 14.37 -38.16
N LEU A 212 7.47 15.18 -38.05
CA LEU A 212 7.58 16.46 -38.79
C LEU A 212 7.42 16.23 -40.29
N ALA A 213 8.06 15.18 -40.83
CA ALA A 213 7.99 14.87 -42.26
C ALA A 213 6.57 14.51 -42.72
N THR A 214 5.87 13.66 -41.97
CA THR A 214 4.48 13.26 -42.31
C THR A 214 3.53 14.45 -42.20
N GLN A 215 3.60 15.24 -41.14
CA GLN A 215 2.76 16.42 -40.96
C GLN A 215 3.00 17.47 -42.07
N LEU A 216 4.24 17.72 -42.43
CA LEU A 216 4.57 18.67 -43.51
C LEU A 216 3.99 18.20 -44.87
N ILE A 217 4.04 16.91 -45.15
CA ILE A 217 3.45 16.34 -46.37
C ILE A 217 1.92 16.44 -46.36
N ASP A 218 1.29 16.12 -45.23
CA ASP A 218 -0.18 16.20 -45.11
C ASP A 218 -0.67 17.63 -45.37
N HIS A 219 0.02 18.66 -44.88
CA HIS A 219 -0.31 20.06 -45.15
C HIS A 219 -0.07 20.50 -46.59
N LEU A 220 0.83 19.87 -47.33
CA LEU A 220 1.16 20.16 -48.72
C LEU A 220 0.39 19.30 -49.71
N TYR A 221 -0.44 18.35 -49.24
CA TYR A 221 -1.04 17.30 -50.10
C TYR A 221 -1.87 17.85 -51.27
N ASP A 222 -2.59 18.93 -51.04
CA ASP A 222 -3.46 19.53 -52.09
C ASP A 222 -2.71 20.35 -53.14
N GLU A 223 -1.43 20.65 -52.95
CA GLU A 223 -0.60 21.50 -53.81
C GLU A 223 0.57 20.72 -54.45
N ALA A 224 0.30 19.95 -55.48
CA ALA A 224 1.28 19.04 -56.13
C ALA A 224 2.63 19.71 -56.48
N THR A 225 2.61 20.98 -56.88
CA THR A 225 3.80 21.77 -57.23
C THR A 225 4.73 22.04 -56.05
N ALA A 226 4.18 22.15 -54.84
CA ALA A 226 4.93 22.28 -53.60
C ALA A 226 5.32 20.90 -53.02
N LEU A 227 4.41 19.94 -53.16
CA LEU A 227 4.55 18.61 -52.59
C LEU A 227 5.77 17.84 -53.12
N VAL A 228 5.93 17.73 -54.46
CA VAL A 228 6.96 16.89 -55.09
C VAL A 228 8.39 17.30 -54.71
N PRO A 229 8.80 18.58 -54.72
CA PRO A 229 10.16 18.96 -54.28
C PRO A 229 10.42 18.66 -52.80
N VAL A 230 9.44 18.91 -51.91
CA VAL A 230 9.55 18.63 -50.47
C VAL A 230 9.60 17.15 -50.20
N GLN A 231 8.76 16.37 -50.88
CA GLN A 231 8.81 14.89 -50.81
C GLN A 231 10.20 14.35 -51.21
N SER A 232 10.73 14.81 -52.39
CA SER A 232 12.05 14.39 -52.86
C SER A 232 13.19 14.76 -51.94
N TRP A 233 13.08 15.88 -51.22
CA TRP A 233 14.04 16.28 -50.20
C TRP A 233 13.95 15.40 -48.96
N LEU A 234 12.74 15.14 -48.42
CA LEU A 234 12.51 14.29 -47.26
C LEU A 234 12.95 12.86 -47.46
N GLU A 235 12.57 12.24 -48.61
CA GLU A 235 12.97 10.85 -48.93
C GLU A 235 14.49 10.68 -49.05
N ARG A 236 15.19 11.67 -49.63
CA ARG A 236 16.66 11.68 -49.68
C ARG A 236 17.29 11.83 -48.31
N THR A 237 16.70 12.68 -47.46
CA THR A 237 17.26 12.98 -46.15
C THR A 237 16.99 11.84 -45.16
N LEU A 238 15.81 11.21 -45.21
CA LEU A 238 15.42 10.13 -44.32
C LEU A 238 15.83 8.73 -44.84
N GLY A 239 16.17 8.61 -46.12
CA GLY A 239 16.56 7.33 -46.74
C GLY A 239 15.42 6.30 -46.80
N GLN A 240 14.16 6.73 -46.72
CA GLN A 240 12.98 5.88 -46.69
C GLN A 240 11.86 6.50 -47.55
N SER A 241 10.96 5.64 -48.06
CA SER A 241 9.76 6.08 -48.77
C SER A 241 8.79 6.75 -47.79
N LEU A 242 8.19 7.87 -48.16
CA LEU A 242 7.23 8.58 -47.33
C LEU A 242 5.95 7.78 -47.10
N GLY A 243 5.53 6.90 -48.00
CA GLY A 243 4.38 6.01 -47.81
C GLY A 243 4.60 5.03 -46.65
N ASP A 244 5.80 4.40 -46.59
CA ASP A 244 6.14 3.50 -45.47
C ASP A 244 6.29 4.26 -44.15
N LEU A 245 6.84 5.47 -44.23
CA LEU A 245 6.99 6.33 -43.07
C LEU A 245 5.64 6.73 -42.47
N ASN A 246 4.68 7.15 -43.28
CA ASN A 246 3.35 7.56 -42.84
C ASN A 246 2.60 6.38 -42.19
N LEU A 247 2.64 5.19 -42.79
CA LEU A 247 2.01 4.01 -42.18
C LEU A 247 2.60 3.65 -40.82
N ARG A 248 3.93 3.75 -40.68
CA ARG A 248 4.61 3.49 -39.39
C ARG A 248 4.25 4.54 -38.35
N GLU A 249 4.20 5.81 -38.75
CA GLU A 249 3.91 6.91 -37.86
C GLU A 249 2.45 6.86 -37.37
N GLN A 250 1.49 6.62 -38.24
CA GLN A 250 0.09 6.40 -37.86
C GLN A 250 -0.08 5.21 -36.91
N SER A 251 0.63 4.10 -37.20
CA SER A 251 0.61 2.93 -36.32
C SER A 251 1.22 3.24 -34.95
N ARG A 252 2.32 4.01 -34.89
CA ARG A 252 2.97 4.44 -33.66
C ARG A 252 2.02 5.31 -32.82
N GLN A 253 1.42 6.34 -33.41
CA GLN A 253 0.50 7.24 -32.72
C GLN A 253 -0.73 6.52 -32.17
N THR A 254 -1.32 5.63 -32.98
CA THR A 254 -2.45 4.79 -32.55
C THR A 254 -2.06 3.91 -31.36
N GLN A 255 -0.90 3.28 -31.43
CA GLN A 255 -0.39 2.42 -30.34
C GLN A 255 -0.15 3.25 -29.06
N GLU A 256 0.47 4.42 -29.18
CA GLU A 256 0.74 5.28 -28.02
C GLU A 256 -0.55 5.80 -27.36
N GLN A 257 -1.54 6.17 -28.15
CA GLN A 257 -2.85 6.56 -27.65
C GLN A 257 -3.54 5.42 -26.88
N ILE A 258 -3.50 4.19 -27.42
CA ILE A 258 -4.04 3.01 -26.75
C ILE A 258 -3.29 2.75 -25.44
N SER A 259 -1.95 2.81 -25.50
CA SER A 259 -1.09 2.55 -24.33
C SER A 259 -1.31 3.57 -23.21
N ILE A 260 -1.46 4.86 -23.52
CA ILE A 260 -1.81 5.90 -22.52
C ILE A 260 -3.17 5.59 -21.87
N GLY A 261 -4.20 5.29 -22.67
CA GLY A 261 -5.53 4.90 -22.18
C GLY A 261 -5.48 3.66 -21.28
N ASN A 262 -4.69 2.64 -21.67
CA ASN A 262 -4.43 1.46 -20.85
C ASN A 262 -3.77 1.83 -19.51
N GLY A 263 -2.80 2.74 -19.51
CA GLY A 263 -2.10 3.21 -18.32
C GLY A 263 -3.04 3.85 -17.30
N PHE A 264 -3.88 4.79 -17.73
CA PHE A 264 -4.88 5.42 -16.86
C PHE A 264 -5.92 4.43 -16.35
N THR A 265 -6.40 3.53 -17.22
CA THR A 265 -7.34 2.47 -16.83
C THR A 265 -6.72 1.56 -15.78
N SER A 266 -5.46 1.17 -15.95
CA SER A 266 -4.73 0.32 -15.00
C SER A 266 -4.50 1.02 -13.66
N LEU A 267 -4.19 2.32 -13.63
CA LEU A 267 -4.08 3.10 -12.39
C LEU A 267 -5.41 3.09 -11.60
N ARG A 268 -6.54 3.23 -12.28
CA ARG A 268 -7.88 3.10 -11.65
C ARG A 268 -8.14 1.69 -11.14
N GLN A 269 -7.83 0.67 -11.94
CA GLN A 269 -8.04 -0.73 -11.56
C GLN A 269 -7.19 -1.13 -10.35
N LEU A 270 -5.92 -0.69 -10.27
CA LEU A 270 -5.05 -0.97 -9.12
C LEU A 270 -5.62 -0.43 -7.80
N ALA A 271 -6.38 0.65 -7.83
CA ALA A 271 -7.04 1.20 -6.64
C ALA A 271 -8.23 0.35 -6.16
N LEU A 272 -8.84 -0.43 -7.05
CA LEU A 272 -10.01 -1.27 -6.75
C LEU A 272 -9.63 -2.72 -6.36
N LEU A 273 -8.37 -3.11 -6.53
CA LEU A 273 -7.92 -4.46 -6.21
C LEU A 273 -7.83 -4.69 -4.69
N ASP A 274 -8.34 -5.83 -4.25
CA ASP A 274 -8.11 -6.32 -2.89
C ASP A 274 -6.68 -6.87 -2.74
N TRP A 275 -5.77 -5.96 -2.34
CA TRP A 275 -4.36 -6.28 -2.17
C TRP A 275 -4.08 -7.26 -1.03
N ARG A 276 -4.98 -7.36 -0.04
CA ARG A 276 -4.85 -8.35 1.03
C ARG A 276 -5.02 -9.76 0.47
N LYS A 277 -6.05 -9.99 -0.34
CA LYS A 277 -6.29 -11.29 -1.01
C LYS A 277 -5.18 -11.63 -2.03
N ILE A 278 -4.67 -10.64 -2.76
CA ILE A 278 -3.55 -10.83 -3.69
C ILE A 278 -2.28 -11.22 -2.94
N PHE A 279 -1.96 -10.50 -1.85
CA PHE A 279 -0.82 -10.81 -0.99
C PHE A 279 -0.88 -12.24 -0.46
N GLU A 280 -2.02 -12.65 0.11
CA GLU A 280 -2.20 -14.00 0.66
C GLU A 280 -2.04 -15.09 -0.39
N ARG A 281 -2.50 -14.85 -1.60
CA ARG A 281 -2.33 -15.78 -2.71
C ARG A 281 -0.87 -15.91 -3.16
N LEU A 282 -0.15 -14.80 -3.18
CA LEU A 282 1.25 -14.76 -3.66
C LEU A 282 2.26 -15.14 -2.57
N SER A 283 1.94 -14.99 -1.29
CA SER A 283 2.88 -15.20 -0.19
C SER A 283 3.15 -16.68 0.05
N ARG A 284 4.40 -17.12 -0.16
CA ARG A 284 4.83 -18.49 0.18
C ARG A 284 4.79 -18.74 1.68
N VAL A 285 5.13 -17.74 2.49
CA VAL A 285 5.02 -17.81 3.94
C VAL A 285 3.58 -18.09 4.38
N GLU A 286 2.61 -17.40 3.77
CA GLU A 286 1.19 -17.64 4.04
C GLU A 286 0.77 -19.06 3.68
N GLN A 287 1.23 -19.55 2.51
CA GLN A 287 0.94 -20.93 2.08
C GLN A 287 1.46 -21.97 3.06
N VAL A 288 2.67 -21.77 3.62
CA VAL A 288 3.24 -22.65 4.64
C VAL A 288 2.46 -22.57 5.94
N LEU A 289 2.13 -21.36 6.43
CA LEU A 289 1.41 -21.18 7.69
C LEU A 289 -0.03 -21.71 7.64
N ARG A 290 -0.67 -21.72 6.47
CA ARG A 290 -1.99 -22.33 6.27
C ARG A 290 -2.02 -23.85 6.46
N LEU A 291 -0.87 -24.51 6.48
CA LEU A 291 -0.72 -25.92 6.82
C LEU A 291 -0.69 -26.17 8.34
N ASP A 292 -1.07 -25.18 9.14
CA ASP A 292 -1.16 -25.25 10.61
C ASP A 292 -1.82 -26.56 11.09
N PRO A 293 -1.12 -27.39 11.89
CA PRO A 293 -1.66 -28.68 12.34
C PRO A 293 -2.94 -28.55 13.18
N ALA A 294 -3.10 -27.42 13.89
CA ALA A 294 -4.32 -27.14 14.65
C ALA A 294 -5.49 -26.67 13.79
N GLY A 295 -5.26 -26.36 12.51
CA GLY A 295 -6.28 -25.82 11.60
C GLY A 295 -6.81 -24.42 11.95
N VAL A 296 -6.24 -23.76 12.95
CA VAL A 296 -6.72 -22.47 13.47
C VAL A 296 -6.22 -21.29 12.66
N TYR A 297 -4.99 -21.35 12.12
CA TYR A 297 -4.38 -20.23 11.41
C TYR A 297 -5.21 -19.74 10.20
N PRO A 298 -5.78 -20.61 9.35
CA PRO A 298 -6.62 -20.16 8.24
C PRO A 298 -7.87 -19.38 8.66
N GLU A 299 -8.42 -19.69 9.85
CA GLU A 299 -9.63 -19.08 10.40
C GLU A 299 -9.38 -17.75 11.12
N LEU A 300 -8.10 -17.36 11.30
CA LEU A 300 -7.74 -16.09 11.94
C LEU A 300 -8.02 -14.91 11.02
N ASP A 301 -8.35 -13.75 11.62
CA ASP A 301 -8.47 -12.51 10.88
C ASP A 301 -7.14 -12.08 10.23
N PHE A 302 -7.24 -11.25 9.20
CA PHE A 302 -6.08 -10.80 8.45
C PHE A 302 -5.00 -10.15 9.33
N ASP A 303 -5.41 -9.33 10.30
CA ASP A 303 -4.48 -8.58 11.15
C ASP A 303 -3.74 -9.51 12.14
N THR A 304 -4.40 -10.58 12.60
CA THR A 304 -3.76 -11.62 13.42
C THR A 304 -2.75 -12.43 12.60
N ARG A 305 -3.12 -12.85 11.38
CA ARG A 305 -2.20 -13.52 10.45
C ARG A 305 -1.01 -12.61 10.09
N ASP A 306 -1.25 -11.32 9.88
CA ASP A 306 -0.19 -10.35 9.58
C ASP A 306 0.83 -10.21 10.72
N ARG A 307 0.38 -10.25 11.98
CA ARG A 307 1.30 -10.30 13.14
C ARG A 307 2.20 -11.54 13.13
N CYS A 308 1.66 -12.70 12.77
CA CYS A 308 2.45 -13.91 12.62
C CYS A 308 3.50 -13.75 11.50
N ARG A 309 3.10 -13.22 10.34
CA ARG A 309 3.99 -12.96 9.20
C ARG A 309 5.10 -11.97 9.53
N ARG A 310 4.78 -10.87 10.22
CA ARG A 310 5.79 -9.89 10.70
C ARG A 310 6.79 -10.52 11.66
N THR A 311 6.34 -11.46 12.48
CA THR A 311 7.26 -12.19 13.37
C THR A 311 8.23 -13.06 12.57
N ILE A 312 7.79 -13.73 11.51
CA ILE A 312 8.64 -14.49 10.60
C ILE A 312 9.66 -13.57 9.91
N GLU A 313 9.23 -12.45 9.39
CA GLU A 313 10.11 -11.43 8.78
C GLU A 313 11.17 -10.94 9.78
N GLU A 314 10.78 -10.72 11.04
CA GLU A 314 11.69 -10.32 12.12
C GLU A 314 12.74 -11.40 12.40
N PHE A 315 12.35 -12.66 12.49
CA PHE A 315 13.28 -13.78 12.69
C PHE A 315 14.16 -14.03 11.48
N SER A 316 13.63 -13.94 10.27
CA SER A 316 14.38 -14.03 9.01
C SER A 316 15.51 -13.00 8.96
N ARG A 317 15.19 -11.73 9.22
CA ARG A 317 16.19 -10.65 9.25
C ARG A 317 17.29 -10.83 10.29
N ARG A 318 17.00 -11.49 11.41
CA ARG A 318 17.96 -11.70 12.49
C ARG A 318 18.80 -12.95 12.31
N SER A 319 18.22 -14.03 11.81
CA SER A 319 18.92 -15.29 11.57
C SER A 319 19.64 -15.32 10.23
N GLY A 320 19.31 -14.40 9.30
CA GLY A 320 19.81 -14.45 7.92
C GLY A 320 19.21 -15.58 7.08
N GLN A 321 18.21 -16.31 7.59
CA GLN A 321 17.52 -17.38 6.87
C GLN A 321 16.37 -16.82 6.04
N ALA A 322 16.02 -17.51 4.95
CA ALA A 322 14.85 -17.12 4.14
C ALA A 322 13.54 -17.21 4.95
N GLU A 323 12.60 -16.31 4.72
CA GLU A 323 11.31 -16.27 5.43
C GLU A 323 10.53 -17.58 5.34
N GLU A 324 10.56 -18.21 4.15
CA GLU A 324 9.94 -19.53 3.92
C GLU A 324 10.56 -20.62 4.81
N GLN A 325 11.88 -20.62 5.00
CA GLN A 325 12.57 -21.57 5.88
C GLN A 325 12.22 -21.36 7.35
N VAL A 326 12.08 -20.08 7.76
CA VAL A 326 11.63 -19.74 9.12
C VAL A 326 10.20 -20.22 9.34
N ALA A 327 9.31 -20.00 8.38
CA ALA A 327 7.93 -20.47 8.43
C ALA A 327 7.86 -22.01 8.52
N GLN A 328 8.66 -22.73 7.71
CA GLN A 328 8.72 -24.19 7.75
C GLN A 328 9.19 -24.72 9.10
N ARG A 329 10.19 -24.09 9.73
CA ARG A 329 10.64 -24.48 11.08
C ARG A 329 9.55 -24.32 12.14
N VAL A 330 8.74 -23.25 12.05
CA VAL A 330 7.58 -23.07 12.95
C VAL A 330 6.56 -24.18 12.74
N LEU A 331 6.26 -24.51 11.49
CA LEU A 331 5.34 -25.58 11.13
C LEU A 331 5.83 -26.94 11.66
N ASP A 332 7.12 -27.24 11.51
CA ASP A 332 7.72 -28.48 11.99
C ASP A 332 7.62 -28.60 13.54
N LEU A 333 7.84 -27.49 14.26
CA LEU A 333 7.67 -27.45 15.73
C LEU A 333 6.23 -27.66 16.15
N ALA A 334 5.29 -26.97 15.49
CA ALA A 334 3.85 -27.13 15.75
C ALA A 334 3.40 -28.58 15.47
N THR A 335 3.87 -29.18 14.38
CA THR A 335 3.58 -30.56 14.00
C THR A 335 4.15 -31.55 15.02
N LYS A 336 5.36 -31.32 15.52
CA LYS A 336 5.99 -32.16 16.54
C LYS A 336 5.22 -32.10 17.86
N ALA A 337 4.88 -30.90 18.33
CA ALA A 337 4.12 -30.70 19.55
C ALA A 337 2.73 -31.37 19.51
N GLY A 338 2.03 -31.31 18.40
CA GLY A 338 0.73 -31.96 18.22
C GLY A 338 0.77 -33.51 18.23
N ARG A 339 1.98 -34.11 18.07
CA ARG A 339 2.16 -35.59 18.15
C ARG A 339 2.51 -36.07 19.56
N GLU A 340 3.02 -35.19 20.42
CA GLU A 340 3.58 -35.60 21.72
C GLU A 340 2.50 -35.69 22.82
N SER A 341 1.41 -34.91 22.76
CA SER A 341 0.35 -34.95 23.78
C SER A 341 -0.94 -34.26 23.32
N ALA A 342 -2.10 -34.88 23.60
CA ALA A 342 -3.42 -34.27 23.40
C ALA A 342 -3.67 -33.06 24.34
N GLU A 343 -2.99 -32.99 25.51
CA GLU A 343 -3.05 -31.83 26.41
C GLU A 343 -2.29 -30.61 25.86
N GLU A 344 -1.42 -30.80 24.85
CA GLU A 344 -0.65 -29.74 24.19
C GLU A 344 -1.30 -29.23 22.89
N GLU A 345 -2.60 -29.39 22.71
CA GLU A 345 -3.34 -28.92 21.52
C GLU A 345 -3.04 -27.45 21.16
N ARG A 346 -2.84 -26.59 22.17
CA ARG A 346 -2.44 -25.19 21.95
C ARG A 346 -1.05 -25.04 21.32
N ARG A 347 -0.14 -25.98 21.57
CA ARG A 347 1.23 -25.95 21.02
C ARG A 347 1.30 -26.47 19.59
N SER A 348 0.26 -27.16 19.11
CA SER A 348 0.13 -27.56 17.71
C SER A 348 -0.23 -26.39 16.79
N HIS A 349 -0.65 -25.24 17.35
CA HIS A 349 -0.94 -24.03 16.59
C HIS A 349 0.33 -23.20 16.35
N VAL A 350 0.60 -22.85 15.07
CA VAL A 350 1.78 -22.04 14.68
C VAL A 350 1.83 -20.67 15.37
N GLY A 351 0.66 -20.07 15.67
CA GLY A 351 0.56 -18.79 16.39
C GLY A 351 1.16 -18.83 17.80
N THR A 352 1.15 -19.99 18.48
CA THR A 352 1.78 -20.16 19.80
C THR A 352 3.27 -19.89 19.76
N TRP A 353 3.96 -20.31 18.68
CA TRP A 353 5.39 -20.14 18.49
C TRP A 353 5.77 -18.75 17.95
N LEU A 354 4.86 -18.06 17.27
CA LEU A 354 5.12 -16.76 16.65
C LEU A 354 4.75 -15.59 17.56
N VAL A 355 3.56 -15.60 18.14
CA VAL A 355 3.02 -14.47 18.93
C VAL A 355 2.63 -14.86 20.35
N GLY A 356 2.57 -16.17 20.65
CA GLY A 356 2.21 -16.73 21.94
C GLY A 356 3.39 -17.00 22.86
N GLU A 357 3.17 -17.90 23.84
CA GLU A 357 4.12 -18.25 24.89
C GLU A 357 5.37 -18.96 24.37
N GLY A 358 5.25 -19.74 23.29
CA GLY A 358 6.35 -20.48 22.65
C GLY A 358 7.38 -19.59 21.93
N ARG A 359 7.10 -18.29 21.72
CA ARG A 359 7.99 -17.38 20.98
C ARG A 359 9.42 -17.34 21.53
N ARG A 360 9.58 -17.40 22.86
CA ARG A 360 10.92 -17.39 23.48
C ARG A 360 11.70 -18.66 23.20
N GLU A 361 11.02 -19.80 23.19
CA GLU A 361 11.61 -21.10 22.87
C GLU A 361 12.02 -21.11 21.39
N PHE A 362 11.15 -20.64 20.51
CA PHE A 362 11.46 -20.48 19.10
C PHE A 362 12.65 -19.54 18.86
N ALA A 363 12.72 -18.40 19.55
CA ALA A 363 13.86 -17.48 19.46
C ALA A 363 15.19 -18.14 19.84
N ARG A 364 15.20 -19.04 20.86
CA ARG A 364 16.38 -19.80 21.23
C ARG A 364 16.77 -20.82 20.17
N LEU A 365 15.80 -21.54 19.60
CA LEU A 365 16.04 -22.51 18.53
C LEU A 365 16.56 -21.84 17.24
N MET A 366 16.16 -20.60 17.00
CA MET A 366 16.65 -19.78 15.88
C MET A 366 17.97 -19.06 16.20
N GLU A 367 18.55 -19.26 17.39
CA GLU A 367 19.73 -18.56 17.89
C GLU A 367 19.63 -17.03 17.85
N CYS A 368 18.41 -16.50 17.89
CA CYS A 368 18.11 -15.09 17.79
C CYS A 368 18.01 -14.43 19.17
N ARG A 369 18.80 -13.38 19.41
CA ARG A 369 18.63 -12.53 20.60
C ARG A 369 17.45 -11.61 20.41
N GLU A 370 16.48 -11.65 21.33
CA GLU A 370 15.36 -10.71 21.30
C GLU A 370 15.84 -9.27 21.60
N PRO A 371 15.22 -8.25 20.96
CA PRO A 371 15.59 -6.84 21.18
C PRO A 371 15.38 -6.46 22.64
N LEU A 372 16.24 -5.58 23.15
CA LEU A 372 16.12 -5.05 24.51
C LEU A 372 14.75 -4.42 24.78
N ARG A 373 14.21 -3.69 23.79
CA ARG A 373 12.86 -3.11 23.88
C ARG A 373 11.77 -4.17 24.09
N TYR A 374 11.81 -5.25 23.33
CA TYR A 374 10.85 -6.35 23.49
C TYR A 374 10.98 -7.00 24.88
N ARG A 375 12.21 -7.27 25.31
CA ARG A 375 12.48 -7.83 26.65
C ARG A 375 12.00 -6.91 27.76
N ALA A 376 12.23 -5.60 27.65
CA ALA A 376 11.78 -4.60 28.62
C ALA A 376 10.24 -4.55 28.71
N VAL A 377 9.56 -4.51 27.56
CA VAL A 377 8.08 -4.52 27.50
C VAL A 377 7.53 -5.81 28.13
N GLN A 378 8.10 -6.97 27.79
CA GLN A 378 7.68 -8.25 28.38
C GLN A 378 7.95 -8.33 29.88
N TRP A 379 9.04 -7.73 30.36
CA TRP A 379 9.33 -7.64 31.78
C TRP A 379 8.29 -6.77 32.52
N VAL A 380 7.92 -5.61 31.93
CA VAL A 380 6.86 -4.74 32.46
C VAL A 380 5.52 -5.49 32.50
N TYR A 381 5.15 -6.20 31.44
CA TYR A 381 3.91 -6.98 31.44
C TYR A 381 3.89 -8.11 32.47
N ARG A 382 5.04 -8.73 32.74
CA ARG A 382 5.15 -9.78 33.75
C ARG A 382 5.03 -9.24 35.18
N HIS A 383 5.52 -8.02 35.40
CA HIS A 383 5.55 -7.37 36.71
C HIS A 383 4.65 -6.12 36.75
N HIS A 384 3.55 -6.14 35.97
CA HIS A 384 2.72 -4.96 35.71
C HIS A 384 2.27 -4.23 36.98
N SER A 385 1.76 -4.96 38.01
CA SER A 385 1.29 -4.35 39.24
C SER A 385 2.42 -3.69 40.03
N ALA A 386 3.55 -4.39 40.19
CA ALA A 386 4.69 -3.84 40.93
C ALA A 386 5.27 -2.61 40.22
N VAL A 387 5.45 -2.67 38.91
CA VAL A 387 5.96 -1.53 38.12
C VAL A 387 5.02 -0.33 38.21
N TYR A 388 3.71 -0.57 38.10
CA TYR A 388 2.70 0.48 38.16
C TYR A 388 2.69 1.19 39.53
N PHE A 389 2.55 0.43 40.63
CA PHE A 389 2.49 1.02 41.98
C PHE A 389 3.82 1.64 42.41
N LEU A 390 4.96 1.04 42.06
CA LEU A 390 6.26 1.63 42.33
C LEU A 390 6.48 2.93 41.54
N ALA A 391 6.03 2.99 40.29
CA ALA A 391 6.10 4.22 39.51
C ALA A 391 5.23 5.32 40.11
N VAL A 392 3.96 5.03 40.44
CA VAL A 392 3.06 6.01 41.12
C VAL A 392 3.68 6.47 42.43
N GLY A 393 4.15 5.55 43.29
CA GLY A 393 4.80 5.87 44.56
C GLY A 393 6.05 6.74 44.39
N PHE A 394 6.92 6.39 43.44
CA PHE A 394 8.11 7.17 43.14
C PHE A 394 7.81 8.59 42.65
N PHE A 395 6.87 8.75 41.69
CA PHE A 395 6.49 10.07 41.19
C PHE A 395 5.80 10.90 42.26
N SER A 396 4.96 10.28 43.11
CA SER A 396 4.33 10.95 44.23
C SER A 396 5.37 11.44 45.27
N ALA A 397 6.32 10.57 45.66
CA ALA A 397 7.37 10.91 46.57
C ALA A 397 8.29 12.01 46.02
N LEU A 398 8.68 11.91 44.73
CA LEU A 398 9.50 12.93 44.07
C LEU A 398 8.80 14.29 44.05
N ALA A 399 7.53 14.32 43.64
CA ALA A 399 6.75 15.57 43.59
C ALA A 399 6.57 16.20 45.00
N LEU A 400 6.26 15.40 46.02
CA LEU A 400 6.18 15.85 47.39
C LEU A 400 7.51 16.43 47.89
N THR A 401 8.63 15.73 47.64
CA THR A 401 9.97 16.19 48.03
C THR A 401 10.30 17.53 47.34
N LEU A 402 9.98 17.70 46.09
CA LEU A 402 10.19 18.96 45.36
C LEU A 402 9.32 20.08 45.91
N ILE A 403 8.04 19.84 46.17
CA ILE A 403 7.09 20.85 46.71
C ILE A 403 7.54 21.29 48.10
N VAL A 404 7.84 20.33 48.99
CA VAL A 404 8.25 20.63 50.37
C VAL A 404 9.65 21.23 50.40
N GLY A 405 10.63 20.69 49.62
CA GLY A 405 12.00 21.18 49.63
C GLY A 405 12.18 22.55 49.02
N PHE A 406 11.48 22.89 47.94
CA PHE A 406 11.60 24.19 47.26
C PHE A 406 10.54 25.22 47.75
N GLY A 407 9.38 24.77 48.24
CA GLY A 407 8.27 25.66 48.61
C GLY A 407 8.30 26.17 50.03
N LEU A 408 8.88 25.45 50.98
CA LEU A 408 8.73 25.73 52.40
C LEU A 408 10.01 26.19 53.12
N GLY A 409 11.16 26.19 52.49
CA GLY A 409 12.42 26.67 53.06
C GLY A 409 12.70 26.13 54.47
N ALA A 410 12.99 27.00 55.45
CA ALA A 410 13.37 26.64 56.82
C ALA A 410 12.19 26.59 57.82
N GLU A 411 10.97 26.25 57.38
CA GLU A 411 9.79 26.13 58.24
C GLU A 411 9.92 24.99 59.26
N SER A 412 9.13 25.05 60.36
CA SER A 412 9.16 24.05 61.42
C SER A 412 8.73 22.66 60.89
N PHE A 413 9.31 21.59 61.43
CA PHE A 413 9.01 20.20 61.08
C PHE A 413 7.49 19.88 61.09
N GLY A 414 6.76 20.46 62.07
CA GLY A 414 5.31 20.23 62.15
C GLY A 414 4.53 20.82 60.98
N VAL A 415 4.92 22.00 60.48
CA VAL A 415 4.33 22.61 59.28
C VAL A 415 4.65 21.80 58.01
N GLN A 416 5.89 21.35 57.88
CA GLN A 416 6.29 20.50 56.75
C GLN A 416 5.52 19.18 56.72
N LEU A 417 5.36 18.50 57.86
CA LEU A 417 4.59 17.28 58.00
C LEU A 417 3.10 17.50 57.66
N GLY A 418 2.48 18.56 58.20
CA GLY A 418 1.09 18.88 57.94
C GLY A 418 0.80 19.15 56.47
N LEU A 419 1.67 19.91 55.81
CA LEU A 419 1.56 20.18 54.37
C LEU A 419 1.85 18.96 53.48
N THR A 420 2.80 18.11 53.87
CA THR A 420 3.05 16.84 53.19
C THR A 420 1.81 15.95 53.23
N LEU A 421 1.17 15.81 54.37
CA LEU A 421 -0.07 15.04 54.52
C LEU A 421 -1.22 15.63 53.71
N LEU A 422 -1.37 16.95 53.71
CA LEU A 422 -2.41 17.64 52.91
C LEU A 422 -2.20 17.50 51.42
N MET A 423 -0.94 17.60 50.97
CA MET A 423 -0.58 17.51 49.54
C MET A 423 -0.50 16.06 49.03
N LEU A 424 -0.52 15.07 49.91
CA LEU A 424 -0.41 13.65 49.51
C LEU A 424 -1.53 13.24 48.54
N ILE A 425 -2.76 13.64 48.80
CA ILE A 425 -3.93 13.31 47.96
C ILE A 425 -3.81 13.96 46.57
N PRO A 426 -3.69 15.28 46.40
CA PRO A 426 -3.63 15.89 45.09
C PRO A 426 -2.37 15.48 44.31
N VAL A 427 -1.23 15.29 44.96
CA VAL A 427 0.01 14.84 44.31
C VAL A 427 -0.09 13.39 43.85
N SER A 428 -0.70 12.50 44.65
CA SER A 428 -0.93 11.13 44.23
C SER A 428 -1.88 11.03 43.05
N GLN A 429 -2.91 11.86 43.00
CA GLN A 429 -3.82 11.96 41.87
C GLN A 429 -3.09 12.41 40.59
N LEU A 430 -2.26 13.45 40.68
CA LEU A 430 -1.45 13.91 39.56
C LEU A 430 -0.47 12.81 39.07
N ALA A 431 0.17 12.11 40.03
CA ALA A 431 1.07 11.00 39.68
C ALA A 431 0.33 9.87 38.94
N LEU A 432 -0.89 9.52 39.37
CA LEU A 432 -1.75 8.55 38.70
C LEU A 432 -2.06 8.96 37.25
N GLU A 433 -2.45 10.21 37.03
CA GLU A 433 -2.75 10.71 35.67
C GLU A 433 -1.53 10.66 34.76
N VAL A 434 -0.38 11.13 35.26
CA VAL A 434 0.89 11.07 34.49
C VAL A 434 1.27 9.64 34.15
N ILE A 435 1.21 8.72 35.12
CA ILE A 435 1.56 7.32 34.89
C ILE A 435 0.57 6.66 33.92
N ASN A 436 -0.72 6.89 34.06
CA ASN A 436 -1.73 6.38 33.13
C ASN A 436 -1.48 6.88 31.69
N TYR A 437 -1.19 8.17 31.53
CA TYR A 437 -0.81 8.73 30.25
C TYR A 437 0.44 8.06 29.65
N LEU A 438 1.49 7.89 30.46
CA LEU A 438 2.72 7.23 30.01
C LEU A 438 2.49 5.77 29.64
N VAL A 439 1.73 5.03 30.44
CA VAL A 439 1.38 3.62 30.18
C VAL A 439 0.65 3.48 28.86
N THR A 440 -0.41 4.28 28.64
CA THR A 440 -1.21 4.21 27.41
C THR A 440 -0.42 4.62 26.16
N ARG A 441 0.56 5.51 26.30
CA ARG A 441 1.37 5.99 25.17
C ARG A 441 2.59 5.11 24.86
N LEU A 442 3.22 4.53 25.88
CA LEU A 442 4.49 3.81 25.74
C LEU A 442 4.32 2.29 25.60
N LEU A 443 3.28 1.73 26.21
CA LEU A 443 3.01 0.30 26.16
C LEU A 443 1.93 0.01 25.09
N PRO A 444 2.24 -0.83 24.09
CA PRO A 444 1.22 -1.22 23.12
C PRO A 444 0.16 -2.10 23.80
N PRO A 445 -1.13 -1.98 23.43
CA PRO A 445 -2.16 -2.84 23.97
C PRO A 445 -1.92 -4.31 23.59
N ARG A 446 -2.32 -5.23 24.47
CA ARG A 446 -2.38 -6.66 24.13
C ARG A 446 -3.55 -6.91 23.20
N VAL A 447 -3.25 -7.02 21.92
CA VAL A 447 -4.28 -7.37 20.93
C VAL A 447 -4.48 -8.88 20.96
N LEU A 448 -5.69 -9.31 21.28
CA LEU A 448 -6.06 -10.73 21.24
C LEU A 448 -6.11 -11.23 19.79
N PRO A 449 -5.78 -12.50 19.54
CA PRO A 449 -6.07 -13.15 18.26
C PRO A 449 -7.57 -13.12 18.01
N LYS A 450 -7.97 -12.89 16.76
CA LYS A 450 -9.37 -12.86 16.35
C LYS A 450 -9.58 -13.86 15.23
N MET A 451 -10.73 -14.50 15.22
CA MET A 451 -11.19 -15.33 14.10
C MET A 451 -12.01 -14.48 13.13
N ASP A 452 -11.99 -14.86 11.86
CA ASP A 452 -12.72 -14.18 10.80
C ASP A 452 -13.82 -15.11 10.25
N PHE A 453 -15.03 -14.88 10.68
CA PHE A 453 -16.22 -15.64 10.25
C PHE A 453 -17.06 -14.91 9.20
N LYS A 454 -16.52 -13.83 8.62
CA LYS A 454 -17.27 -12.94 7.71
C LYS A 454 -17.77 -13.66 6.46
N GLU A 455 -17.00 -14.59 5.91
CA GLU A 455 -17.37 -15.34 4.69
C GLU A 455 -17.96 -16.73 5.01
N SER A 456 -17.54 -17.36 6.12
CA SER A 456 -17.94 -18.73 6.49
C SER A 456 -19.19 -18.81 7.38
N GLY A 457 -19.57 -17.69 8.03
CA GLY A 457 -20.47 -17.73 9.18
C GLY A 457 -19.79 -18.31 10.43
N ILE A 458 -20.45 -18.21 11.58
CA ILE A 458 -19.92 -18.74 12.84
C ILE A 458 -20.14 -20.26 12.87
N PRO A 459 -19.09 -21.10 12.99
CA PRO A 459 -19.25 -22.55 13.10
C PRO A 459 -19.99 -22.95 14.39
N ASP A 460 -20.67 -24.10 14.37
CA ASP A 460 -21.44 -24.63 15.53
C ASP A 460 -20.61 -24.74 16.81
N ALA A 461 -19.31 -25.07 16.68
CA ALA A 461 -18.37 -25.15 17.80
C ALA A 461 -18.14 -23.80 18.50
N PHE A 462 -18.43 -22.68 17.82
CA PHE A 462 -18.25 -21.31 18.31
C PHE A 462 -19.57 -20.57 18.49
N ARG A 463 -20.69 -21.30 18.66
CA ARG A 463 -22.00 -20.71 18.95
C ARG A 463 -21.88 -19.70 20.08
N THR A 464 -22.29 -18.47 19.82
CA THR A 464 -22.05 -17.32 20.67
C THR A 464 -23.36 -16.71 21.15
N LEU A 465 -23.48 -16.47 22.44
CA LEU A 465 -24.57 -15.69 23.04
C LEU A 465 -24.05 -14.29 23.39
N VAL A 466 -24.58 -13.28 22.72
CA VAL A 466 -24.33 -11.87 23.04
C VAL A 466 -25.30 -11.43 24.12
N VAL A 467 -24.77 -11.16 25.29
CA VAL A 467 -25.57 -10.77 26.47
C VAL A 467 -25.40 -9.28 26.68
N VAL A 468 -26.52 -8.54 26.69
CA VAL A 468 -26.57 -7.10 26.93
C VAL A 468 -27.07 -6.86 28.35
N PRO A 469 -26.21 -6.39 29.28
CA PRO A 469 -26.63 -6.10 30.65
C PRO A 469 -27.51 -4.84 30.69
N MET A 470 -28.62 -4.91 31.44
CA MET A 470 -29.48 -3.78 31.70
C MET A 470 -30.15 -3.88 33.09
N MET A 471 -30.55 -2.74 33.63
CA MET A 471 -31.42 -2.72 34.81
C MET A 471 -32.88 -2.49 34.38
N LEU A 472 -33.80 -3.24 34.98
CA LEU A 472 -35.23 -3.06 34.77
C LEU A 472 -35.70 -1.87 35.60
N VAL A 473 -35.66 -0.67 35.00
CA VAL A 473 -36.03 0.59 35.68
C VAL A 473 -37.49 0.95 35.40
N ASP A 474 -37.85 1.01 34.13
CA ASP A 474 -39.15 1.37 33.61
C ASP A 474 -39.42 0.75 32.23
N GLU A 475 -40.66 0.84 31.76
CA GLU A 475 -41.14 0.27 30.50
C GLU A 475 -40.44 0.91 29.28
N GLU A 476 -40.19 2.22 29.30
CA GLU A 476 -39.58 2.95 28.19
C GLU A 476 -38.11 2.52 27.98
N THR A 477 -37.37 2.35 29.05
CA THR A 477 -36.00 1.85 29.07
C THR A 477 -35.94 0.41 28.51
N ILE A 478 -36.86 -0.47 28.94
CA ILE A 478 -36.95 -1.85 28.48
C ILE A 478 -37.21 -1.88 26.96
N ARG A 479 -38.19 -1.12 26.49
CA ARG A 479 -38.52 -1.04 25.05
C ARG A 479 -37.34 -0.54 24.22
N THR A 480 -36.67 0.51 24.68
CA THR A 480 -35.48 1.06 24.00
C THR A 480 -34.36 0.03 23.91
N GLU A 481 -34.09 -0.74 24.95
CA GLU A 481 -33.01 -1.76 24.91
C GLU A 481 -33.40 -2.98 24.06
N VAL A 482 -34.67 -3.38 24.02
CA VAL A 482 -35.16 -4.44 23.10
C VAL A 482 -35.05 -3.98 21.65
N GLU A 483 -35.43 -2.74 21.30
CA GLU A 483 -35.26 -2.19 19.96
C GLU A 483 -33.77 -2.16 19.55
N LYS A 484 -32.88 -1.77 20.45
CA LYS A 484 -31.42 -1.82 20.21
C LYS A 484 -30.93 -3.26 20.01
N LEU A 485 -31.49 -4.22 20.74
CA LEU A 485 -31.16 -5.64 20.60
C LEU A 485 -31.60 -6.18 19.24
N GLU A 486 -32.81 -5.80 18.79
CA GLU A 486 -33.30 -6.13 17.45
C GLU A 486 -32.40 -5.55 16.35
N ILE A 487 -32.01 -4.28 16.46
CA ILE A 487 -31.07 -3.64 15.50
C ILE A 487 -29.75 -4.41 15.45
N ARG A 488 -29.21 -4.83 16.61
CA ARG A 488 -27.98 -5.62 16.67
C ARG A 488 -28.15 -6.99 16.00
N TYR A 489 -29.28 -7.66 16.23
CA TYR A 489 -29.62 -8.92 15.58
C TYR A 489 -29.74 -8.77 14.07
N LEU A 490 -30.47 -7.74 13.60
CA LEU A 490 -30.68 -7.49 12.17
C LEU A 490 -29.37 -7.14 11.44
N ALA A 491 -28.45 -6.45 12.13
CA ALA A 491 -27.15 -6.09 11.59
C ALA A 491 -26.13 -7.25 11.57
N ASN A 492 -26.36 -8.32 12.37
CA ASN A 492 -25.42 -9.42 12.54
C ASN A 492 -26.18 -10.77 12.48
N ARG A 493 -26.90 -11.00 11.38
CA ARG A 493 -27.66 -12.26 11.21
C ARG A 493 -26.72 -13.43 10.99
N ASP A 494 -26.70 -14.36 11.95
CA ASP A 494 -25.99 -15.63 11.87
C ASP A 494 -26.75 -16.67 12.71
N GLU A 495 -26.84 -17.94 12.25
CA GLU A 495 -27.57 -18.99 12.93
C GLU A 495 -26.96 -19.36 14.29
N ASN A 496 -25.64 -19.13 14.44
CA ASN A 496 -24.88 -19.42 15.64
C ASN A 496 -24.60 -18.18 16.50
N LEU A 497 -25.27 -17.04 16.21
CA LEU A 497 -25.18 -15.82 17.00
C LEU A 497 -26.53 -15.50 17.63
N LEU A 498 -26.63 -15.72 18.93
CA LEU A 498 -27.82 -15.46 19.72
C LEU A 498 -27.68 -14.17 20.51
N PHE A 499 -28.79 -13.47 20.73
CA PHE A 499 -28.83 -12.24 21.49
C PHE A 499 -29.78 -12.39 22.67
N SER A 500 -29.38 -11.85 23.84
CA SER A 500 -30.17 -11.86 25.06
C SER A 500 -29.97 -10.60 25.87
N LEU A 501 -31.02 -10.17 26.54
CA LEU A 501 -30.92 -9.20 27.63
C LEU A 501 -30.56 -9.93 28.93
N PHE A 502 -29.59 -9.43 29.66
CA PHE A 502 -29.23 -9.87 30.99
C PHE A 502 -29.66 -8.78 31.98
N SER A 503 -30.85 -8.95 32.55
CA SER A 503 -31.47 -7.93 33.34
C SER A 503 -31.33 -8.20 34.83
N ASP A 504 -31.23 -7.14 35.59
CA ASP A 504 -31.30 -7.12 37.04
C ASP A 504 -32.30 -6.04 37.48
N TYR A 505 -32.77 -6.14 38.70
CA TYR A 505 -33.69 -5.14 39.29
C TYR A 505 -32.91 -3.98 39.91
N THR A 506 -33.57 -2.84 40.05
CA THR A 506 -33.02 -1.69 40.79
C THR A 506 -32.99 -1.99 42.29
N ASP A 507 -31.91 -1.54 42.96
CA ASP A 507 -31.75 -1.68 44.41
C ASP A 507 -32.98 -1.19 45.19
N ALA A 508 -33.42 -2.00 46.15
CA ALA A 508 -34.58 -1.72 46.99
C ALA A 508 -34.35 -2.18 48.44
N PRO A 509 -35.06 -1.59 49.42
CA PRO A 509 -34.97 -2.01 50.82
C PRO A 509 -35.55 -3.41 51.05
N HIS A 510 -36.34 -3.91 50.14
CA HIS A 510 -37.00 -5.21 50.21
C HIS A 510 -36.59 -6.09 49.02
N LEU A 511 -36.68 -7.41 49.20
CA LEU A 511 -36.23 -8.42 48.23
C LEU A 511 -36.97 -8.37 46.88
N GLN A 512 -38.20 -7.85 46.88
CA GLN A 512 -39.01 -7.65 45.67
C GLN A 512 -39.80 -6.36 45.78
N ARG A 513 -39.91 -5.61 44.71
CA ARG A 513 -40.79 -4.45 44.54
C ARG A 513 -42.09 -4.92 43.87
N GLU A 514 -43.19 -4.20 44.07
CA GLU A 514 -44.49 -4.52 43.44
C GLU A 514 -44.45 -4.48 41.93
N ASP A 515 -43.55 -3.65 41.34
CA ASP A 515 -43.40 -3.51 39.90
C ASP A 515 -42.45 -4.53 39.23
N ASP A 516 -41.61 -5.26 39.97
CA ASP A 516 -40.57 -6.15 39.42
C ASP A 516 -41.16 -7.24 38.51
N ALA A 517 -42.26 -7.87 38.94
CA ALA A 517 -42.93 -8.89 38.14
C ALA A 517 -43.50 -8.33 36.84
N ARG A 518 -44.10 -7.13 36.90
CA ARG A 518 -44.63 -6.43 35.71
C ARG A 518 -43.55 -6.07 34.72
N LEU A 519 -42.42 -5.51 35.20
CA LEU A 519 -41.27 -5.13 34.34
C LEU A 519 -40.66 -6.35 33.67
N THR A 520 -40.54 -7.47 34.36
CA THR A 520 -40.09 -8.73 33.77
C THR A 520 -41.05 -9.23 32.69
N GLU A 521 -42.36 -9.18 32.94
CA GLU A 521 -43.36 -9.59 31.95
C GLU A 521 -43.29 -8.70 30.70
N ILE A 522 -43.13 -7.40 30.84
CA ILE A 522 -42.94 -6.46 29.72
C ILE A 522 -41.69 -6.82 28.93
N ALA A 523 -40.56 -7.10 29.61
CA ALA A 523 -39.29 -7.46 28.94
C ALA A 523 -39.37 -8.78 28.16
N VAL A 524 -40.24 -9.73 28.59
CA VAL A 524 -40.46 -11.02 27.92
C VAL A 524 -41.46 -10.90 26.76
N GLN A 525 -42.46 -9.99 26.86
CA GLN A 525 -43.45 -9.79 25.81
C GLN A 525 -42.94 -9.02 24.59
N HIS A 526 -41.97 -8.14 24.76
CA HIS A 526 -41.33 -7.40 23.70
C HIS A 526 -40.18 -8.19 23.07
#